data_c787c95c3a0afb6d45880c61f2ceab97
#
_entry.id   c787c95c3a0afb6d45880c61f2ceab97
#
_cell.length_a   1.000
_cell.length_b   1.000
_cell.length_c   1.000
_cell.angle_alpha   90.00
_cell.angle_beta   90.00
_cell.angle_gamma   90.00
#
_symmetry.space_group_name_H-M   'P 1'
#
loop_
_entity.id
_entity.type
_entity.pdbx_description
1 polymer ?
#
loop_
_entity_poly.entity_id
_entity_poly.type
_entity_poly.pdbx_seq_one_letter_code
_entity_poly.pdbx_strand_id
1 'polypeptide(L)'
;MKSILENRPALAAEVDKVAEVAGYLWQKGWAERNGGNITVNITEHVDDVIRAMEPVSGRFPIGTTLPRLKGCYFFCKGTNKRMRDLARRPMENGSVIRILDDCASYEIIADKAVKPTSELASHLAMHNQMIASGNGYKAALHTHP
;
A
#
# COMPACT_ATOMS: atom_id res chain seq x y z
N MET A 1 3.56 21.01 -2.05
CA MET A 1 4.36 19.78 -2.29
C MET A 1 3.71 18.94 -3.38
N LYS A 2 4.49 18.48 -4.32
CA LYS A 2 3.99 17.68 -5.44
C LYS A 2 3.69 16.24 -4.98
N SER A 3 2.58 15.68 -5.49
CA SER A 3 2.27 14.28 -5.24
C SER A 3 3.28 13.36 -5.91
N ILE A 4 3.54 12.21 -5.29
CA ILE A 4 4.35 11.14 -5.89
C ILE A 4 3.77 10.68 -7.24
N LEU A 5 2.46 10.89 -7.45
CA LEU A 5 1.79 10.50 -8.70
C LEU A 5 2.04 11.48 -9.85
N GLU A 6 2.51 12.69 -9.56
CA GLU A 6 2.72 13.70 -10.59
C GLU A 6 3.78 13.22 -11.61
N ASN A 7 3.43 13.31 -12.88
CA ASN A 7 4.25 12.84 -14.01
C ASN A 7 4.58 11.34 -13.96
N ARG A 8 3.76 10.55 -13.27
CA ARG A 8 3.91 9.09 -13.20
C ARG A 8 2.58 8.42 -13.53
N PRO A 9 2.18 8.41 -14.83
CA PRO A 9 0.86 7.91 -15.22
C PRO A 9 0.66 6.43 -14.92
N ALA A 10 1.69 5.60 -15.01
CA ALA A 10 1.57 4.17 -14.70
C ALA A 10 1.30 3.94 -13.21
N LEU A 11 1.99 4.68 -12.33
CA LEU A 11 1.75 4.60 -10.89
C LEU A 11 0.36 5.14 -10.55
N ALA A 12 -0.02 6.27 -11.14
CA ALA A 12 -1.35 6.85 -10.94
C ALA A 12 -2.44 5.87 -11.35
N ALA A 13 -2.26 5.14 -12.45
CA ALA A 13 -3.21 4.14 -12.92
C ALA A 13 -3.36 2.99 -11.90
N GLU A 14 -2.29 2.55 -11.26
CA GLU A 14 -2.37 1.52 -10.21
C GLU A 14 -3.15 2.02 -8.99
N VAL A 15 -2.91 3.25 -8.57
CA VAL A 15 -3.66 3.85 -7.45
C VAL A 15 -5.14 4.02 -7.82
N ASP A 16 -5.44 4.41 -9.06
CA ASP A 16 -6.82 4.53 -9.54
C ASP A 16 -7.54 3.19 -9.55
N LYS A 17 -6.85 2.10 -9.88
CA LYS A 17 -7.44 0.75 -9.80
C LYS A 17 -7.79 0.38 -8.36
N VAL A 18 -6.94 0.74 -7.41
CA VAL A 18 -7.23 0.52 -5.99
C VAL A 18 -8.47 1.31 -5.58
N ALA A 19 -8.57 2.57 -5.98
CA ALA A 19 -9.71 3.40 -5.70
C ALA A 19 -11.00 2.82 -6.28
N GLU A 20 -10.94 2.32 -7.50
CA GLU A 20 -12.08 1.68 -8.18
C GLU A 20 -12.56 0.45 -7.43
N VAL A 21 -11.64 -0.44 -7.05
CA VAL A 21 -11.99 -1.65 -6.27
C VAL A 21 -12.57 -1.26 -4.91
N ALA A 22 -11.98 -0.28 -4.24
CA ALA A 22 -12.49 0.21 -2.95
C ALA A 22 -13.94 0.69 -3.07
N GLY A 23 -14.26 1.39 -4.17
CA GLY A 23 -15.62 1.86 -4.45
C GLY A 23 -16.60 0.70 -4.62
N TYR A 24 -16.22 -0.33 -5.35
CA TYR A 24 -17.06 -1.51 -5.53
C TYR A 24 -17.32 -2.23 -4.21
N LEU A 25 -16.30 -2.39 -3.37
CA LEU A 25 -16.43 -3.05 -2.08
C LEU A 25 -17.36 -2.27 -1.15
N TRP A 26 -17.26 -0.95 -1.17
CA TRP A 26 -18.16 -0.10 -0.41
C TRP A 26 -19.60 -0.25 -0.88
N GLN A 27 -19.83 -0.23 -2.19
CA GLN A 27 -21.18 -0.37 -2.78
C GLN A 27 -21.80 -1.74 -2.48
N LYS A 28 -20.97 -2.78 -2.43
CA LYS A 28 -21.42 -4.15 -2.11
C LYS A 28 -21.73 -4.34 -0.62
N GLY A 29 -21.34 -3.39 0.23
CA GLY A 29 -21.49 -3.55 1.67
C GLY A 29 -20.46 -4.50 2.29
N TRP A 30 -19.38 -4.81 1.58
CA TRP A 30 -18.35 -5.76 2.03
C TRP A 30 -17.22 -5.08 2.80
N ALA A 31 -17.33 -3.79 3.03
CA ALA A 31 -16.30 -2.99 3.70
C ALA A 31 -16.97 -1.93 4.58
N GLU A 32 -17.78 -2.38 5.52
CA GLU A 32 -18.53 -1.50 6.41
C GLU A 32 -17.58 -0.71 7.32
N ARG A 33 -17.93 0.54 7.58
CA ARG A 33 -17.16 1.44 8.46
C ARG A 33 -15.70 1.47 8.02
N ASN A 34 -14.77 1.14 8.92
CA ASN A 34 -13.34 1.06 8.65
C ASN A 34 -12.91 -0.31 8.14
N GLY A 35 -13.86 -1.23 7.92
CA GLY A 35 -13.58 -2.59 7.53
C GLY A 35 -12.97 -2.73 6.15
N GLY A 36 -12.29 -3.84 5.95
CA GLY A 36 -11.62 -4.14 4.71
C GLY A 36 -10.24 -3.49 4.60
N ASN A 37 -9.34 -4.17 3.93
CA ASN A 37 -7.98 -3.69 3.73
C ASN A 37 -7.53 -4.04 2.32
N ILE A 38 -6.63 -3.22 1.78
CA ILE A 38 -6.02 -3.47 0.49
C ILE A 38 -4.58 -2.99 0.50
N THR A 39 -3.69 -3.83 -0.03
CA THR A 39 -2.29 -3.48 -0.27
C THR A 39 -1.90 -3.93 -1.68
N VAL A 40 -1.11 -3.13 -2.37
CA VAL A 40 -0.66 -3.44 -3.73
C VAL A 40 0.84 -3.22 -3.81
N ASN A 41 1.55 -4.22 -4.37
CA ASN A 41 2.96 -4.10 -4.66
C ASN A 41 3.15 -3.22 -5.91
N ILE A 42 3.74 -2.05 -5.72
CA ILE A 42 3.94 -1.07 -6.79
C ILE A 42 5.41 -0.96 -7.21
N THR A 43 6.24 -1.90 -6.79
CA THR A 43 7.69 -1.85 -7.00
C THR A 43 8.07 -1.64 -8.47
N GLU A 44 7.35 -2.25 -9.40
CA GLU A 44 7.63 -2.13 -10.83
C GLU A 44 7.40 -0.72 -11.40
N HIS A 45 6.67 0.13 -10.67
CA HIS A 45 6.38 1.51 -11.08
C HIS A 45 7.28 2.53 -10.35
N VAL A 46 8.27 2.07 -9.60
CA VAL A 46 9.15 2.92 -8.79
C VAL A 46 10.42 3.25 -9.58
N ASP A 47 10.69 4.54 -9.73
CA ASP A 47 11.89 5.03 -10.40
C ASP A 47 12.98 5.45 -9.40
N ASP A 48 14.13 5.89 -9.89
CA ASP A 48 15.27 6.28 -9.05
C ASP A 48 14.96 7.51 -8.19
N VAL A 49 14.09 8.40 -8.66
CA VAL A 49 13.69 9.58 -7.89
C VAL A 49 12.90 9.14 -6.65
N ILE A 50 11.96 8.21 -6.83
CA ILE A 50 11.19 7.66 -5.70
C ILE A 50 12.12 6.94 -4.73
N ARG A 51 13.09 6.16 -5.23
CA ARG A 51 14.03 5.43 -4.38
C ARG A 51 14.89 6.36 -3.53
N ALA A 52 15.13 7.57 -4.01
CA ALA A 52 15.93 8.58 -3.29
C ALA A 52 15.07 9.52 -2.42
N MET A 53 13.75 9.36 -2.42
CA MET A 53 12.87 10.23 -1.65
C MET A 53 13.10 10.08 -0.14
N GLU A 54 13.11 11.23 0.53
CA GLU A 54 13.14 11.25 2.00
C GLU A 54 11.79 10.78 2.54
N PRO A 55 11.79 10.02 3.64
CA PRO A 55 10.53 9.59 4.25
C PRO A 55 9.80 10.77 4.89
N VAL A 56 8.47 10.67 4.93
CA VAL A 56 7.60 11.62 5.64
C VAL A 56 7.25 11.10 7.04
N SER A 57 7.82 9.98 7.42
CA SER A 57 7.64 9.35 8.73
C SER A 57 8.97 8.85 9.28
N GLY A 58 8.96 8.41 10.53
CA GLY A 58 10.06 7.61 11.07
C GLY A 58 9.98 6.17 10.57
N ARG A 59 10.85 5.34 11.11
CA ARG A 59 10.89 3.90 10.83
C ARG A 59 9.90 3.18 11.74
N PHE A 60 9.11 2.27 11.17
CA PHE A 60 8.18 1.43 11.91
C PHE A 60 8.52 -0.05 11.75
N PRO A 61 8.39 -0.86 12.81
CA PRO A 61 8.59 -2.31 12.69
C PRO A 61 7.40 -2.96 11.97
N ILE A 62 7.69 -3.99 11.15
CA ILE A 62 6.64 -4.84 10.56
C ILE A 62 6.15 -5.84 11.63
N GLY A 63 7.03 -6.28 12.50
CA GLY A 63 6.74 -7.31 13.51
C GLY A 63 7.23 -8.70 13.10
N THR A 64 7.77 -8.83 11.90
CA THR A 64 8.34 -10.07 11.37
C THR A 64 9.37 -9.70 10.29
N THR A 65 10.22 -10.63 9.93
CA THR A 65 11.21 -10.46 8.86
C THR A 65 10.74 -11.16 7.59
N LEU A 66 10.69 -10.41 6.48
CA LEU A 66 10.15 -10.90 5.20
C LEU A 66 11.19 -10.72 4.10
N PRO A 67 12.13 -11.68 3.93
CA PRO A 67 13.32 -11.47 3.10
C PRO A 67 13.05 -11.23 1.61
N ARG A 68 11.90 -11.69 1.09
CA ARG A 68 11.54 -11.48 -0.31
C ARG A 68 11.09 -10.05 -0.61
N LEU A 69 10.81 -9.24 0.43
CA LEU A 69 10.30 -7.88 0.27
C LEU A 69 11.39 -6.81 0.24
N LYS A 70 12.65 -7.18 0.28
CA LYS A 70 13.75 -6.20 0.23
C LYS A 70 13.60 -5.32 -1.01
N GLY A 71 13.62 -4.00 -0.81
CA GLY A 71 13.50 -3.04 -1.90
C GLY A 71 12.11 -2.90 -2.50
N CYS A 72 11.09 -3.52 -1.92
CA CYS A 72 9.72 -3.43 -2.39
C CYS A 72 9.02 -2.18 -1.86
N TYR A 73 8.05 -1.71 -2.65
CA TYR A 73 7.20 -0.57 -2.35
C TYR A 73 5.74 -1.00 -2.45
N PHE A 74 4.92 -0.51 -1.53
CA PHE A 74 3.50 -0.88 -1.48
C PHE A 74 2.63 0.37 -1.34
N PHE A 75 1.48 0.37 -2.02
CA PHE A 75 0.39 1.29 -1.70
C PHE A 75 -0.56 0.56 -0.77
N CYS A 76 -0.91 1.20 0.37
CA CYS A 76 -1.69 0.58 1.44
C CYS A 76 -2.83 1.49 1.87
N LYS A 77 -4.02 0.92 2.08
CA LYS A 77 -5.10 1.65 2.76
C LYS A 77 -4.62 2.05 4.17
N GLY A 78 -4.98 3.25 4.60
CA GLY A 78 -4.66 3.74 5.94
C GLY A 78 -5.46 3.06 7.03
N THR A 79 -4.86 2.96 8.22
CA THR A 79 -5.59 2.49 9.40
C THR A 79 -6.73 3.46 9.73
N ASN A 80 -7.87 2.92 10.18
CA ASN A 80 -9.08 3.68 10.52
C ASN A 80 -9.65 4.51 9.36
N LYS A 81 -9.29 4.18 8.13
CA LYS A 81 -9.85 4.80 6.93
C LYS A 81 -10.92 3.90 6.32
N ARG A 82 -11.87 4.52 5.64
CA ARG A 82 -12.98 3.80 5.00
C ARG A 82 -12.67 3.55 3.52
N MET A 83 -13.13 2.42 3.00
CA MET A 83 -13.02 2.16 1.55
C MET A 83 -13.71 3.25 0.73
N ARG A 84 -14.83 3.80 1.23
CA ARG A 84 -15.51 4.93 0.60
C ARG A 84 -14.57 6.12 0.38
N ASP A 85 -13.80 6.45 1.41
CA ASP A 85 -12.91 7.61 1.37
C ASP A 85 -11.65 7.32 0.56
N LEU A 86 -11.17 6.09 0.62
CA LEU A 86 -10.06 5.62 -0.23
C LEU A 86 -10.45 5.72 -1.71
N ALA A 87 -11.69 5.36 -2.06
CA ALA A 87 -12.21 5.46 -3.42
C ALA A 87 -12.22 6.90 -3.94
N ARG A 88 -12.58 7.84 -3.07
CA ARG A 88 -12.68 9.25 -3.44
C ARG A 88 -11.34 9.98 -3.47
N ARG A 89 -10.49 9.69 -2.49
CA ARG A 89 -9.21 10.40 -2.28
C ARG A 89 -8.14 9.41 -1.83
N PRO A 90 -7.64 8.59 -2.75
CA PRO A 90 -6.71 7.51 -2.38
C PRO A 90 -5.43 8.01 -1.70
N MET A 91 -4.88 9.15 -2.11
CA MET A 91 -3.63 9.65 -1.52
C MET A 91 -3.83 10.33 -0.17
N GLU A 92 -5.06 10.61 0.23
CA GLU A 92 -5.37 11.13 1.57
C GLU A 92 -5.76 10.02 2.55
N ASN A 93 -6.12 8.85 2.04
CA ASN A 93 -6.62 7.73 2.84
C ASN A 93 -5.78 6.47 2.69
N GLY A 94 -4.72 6.55 1.94
CA GLY A 94 -3.72 5.52 1.76
C GLY A 94 -2.32 6.10 1.76
N SER A 95 -1.33 5.26 1.76
CA SER A 95 0.06 5.69 1.76
C SER A 95 0.94 4.78 0.91
N VAL A 96 2.08 5.31 0.51
CA VAL A 96 3.13 4.52 -0.11
C VAL A 96 4.20 4.24 0.95
N ILE A 97 4.52 2.98 1.12
CA ILE A 97 5.56 2.54 2.05
C ILE A 97 6.73 1.90 1.30
N ARG A 98 7.89 2.02 1.88
CA ARG A 98 9.14 1.42 1.43
C ARG A 98 9.62 0.42 2.46
N ILE A 99 9.89 -0.81 2.03
CA ILE A 99 10.48 -1.83 2.92
C ILE A 99 11.98 -1.56 3.00
N LEU A 100 12.51 -1.51 4.21
CA LEU A 100 13.92 -1.23 4.43
C LEU A 100 14.79 -2.48 4.26
N ASP A 101 16.10 -2.28 4.20
CA ASP A 101 17.05 -3.35 3.87
C ASP A 101 17.07 -4.50 4.87
N ASP A 102 16.63 -4.25 6.12
CA ASP A 102 16.52 -5.30 7.14
C ASP A 102 15.33 -6.23 6.91
N CYS A 103 14.44 -5.90 5.96
CA CYS A 103 13.23 -6.67 5.64
C CYS A 103 12.27 -6.82 6.84
N ALA A 104 12.45 -6.03 7.87
CA ALA A 104 11.70 -6.10 9.13
C ALA A 104 11.08 -4.76 9.52
N SER A 105 11.31 -3.72 8.73
CA SER A 105 10.79 -2.37 9.00
C SER A 105 10.43 -1.65 7.71
N TYR A 106 9.62 -0.61 7.84
CA TYR A 106 9.20 0.22 6.71
C TYR A 106 9.17 1.68 7.12
N GLU A 107 9.09 2.54 6.12
CA GLU A 107 8.86 3.97 6.30
C GLU A 107 7.88 4.46 5.24
N ILE A 108 7.19 5.57 5.54
CA ILE A 108 6.21 6.16 4.64
C ILE A 108 6.92 7.23 3.82
N ILE A 109 6.76 7.19 2.49
CA ILE A 109 7.52 8.07 1.59
C ILE A 109 6.66 9.01 0.75
N ALA A 110 5.35 8.93 0.81
CA ALA A 110 4.55 9.68 -0.15
C ALA A 110 3.35 10.36 0.42
N ASP A 111 3.19 11.54 -0.08
CA ASP A 111 2.22 12.62 0.05
C ASP A 111 1.96 12.99 1.50
N LYS A 112 1.38 12.07 2.27
CA LYS A 112 1.06 12.28 3.69
C LYS A 112 1.51 11.08 4.52
N ALA A 113 1.80 11.33 5.79
CA ALA A 113 2.18 10.28 6.73
C ALA A 113 0.94 9.52 7.24
N VAL A 114 0.15 8.97 6.32
CA VAL A 114 -0.99 8.13 6.67
C VAL A 114 -0.46 6.77 7.10
N LYS A 115 -0.70 6.40 8.35
CA LYS A 115 -0.25 5.10 8.85
C LYS A 115 -1.02 3.98 8.15
N PRO A 116 -0.33 2.96 7.61
CA PRO A 116 -1.03 1.87 6.91
C PRO A 116 -1.85 1.02 7.88
N THR A 117 -2.75 0.23 7.31
CA THR A 117 -3.64 -0.67 8.06
C THR A 117 -2.93 -1.41 9.18
N SER A 118 -3.63 -1.64 10.30
CA SER A 118 -3.11 -2.44 11.41
C SER A 118 -2.84 -3.90 11.04
N GLU A 119 -3.39 -4.37 9.91
CA GLU A 119 -3.16 -5.72 9.38
C GLU A 119 -2.00 -5.79 8.40
N LEU A 120 -1.15 -4.77 8.38
CA LEU A 120 -0.05 -4.68 7.42
C LEU A 120 0.86 -5.91 7.46
N ALA A 121 1.21 -6.40 8.66
CA ALA A 121 2.10 -7.57 8.79
C ALA A 121 1.53 -8.79 8.07
N SER A 122 0.23 -9.05 8.20
CA SER A 122 -0.44 -10.17 7.51
C SER A 122 -0.43 -9.99 6.00
N HIS A 123 -0.74 -8.78 5.53
CA HIS A 123 -0.71 -8.46 4.11
C HIS A 123 0.69 -8.62 3.52
N LEU A 124 1.70 -8.09 4.19
CA LEU A 124 3.08 -8.21 3.73
C LEU A 124 3.56 -9.65 3.72
N ALA A 125 3.14 -10.46 4.69
CA ALA A 125 3.45 -11.90 4.68
C ALA A 125 2.86 -12.59 3.46
N MET A 126 1.64 -12.22 3.06
CA MET A 126 1.03 -12.74 1.82
C MET A 126 1.83 -12.31 0.59
N HIS A 127 2.25 -11.06 0.51
CA HIS A 127 3.09 -10.58 -0.60
C HIS A 127 4.42 -11.33 -0.66
N ASN A 128 5.04 -11.56 0.49
CA ASN A 128 6.28 -12.34 0.56
C ASN A 128 6.08 -13.74 -0.03
N GLN A 129 4.97 -14.39 0.33
CA GLN A 129 4.62 -15.71 -0.20
C GLN A 129 4.31 -15.68 -1.70
N MET A 130 3.61 -14.65 -2.18
CA MET A 130 3.32 -14.50 -3.61
C MET A 130 4.60 -14.37 -4.43
N ILE A 131 5.57 -13.60 -3.95
CA ILE A 131 6.86 -13.47 -4.62
C ILE A 131 7.61 -14.82 -4.60
N ALA A 132 7.62 -15.49 -3.46
CA ALA A 132 8.30 -16.79 -3.32
C ALA A 132 7.71 -17.85 -4.27
N SER A 133 6.40 -17.85 -4.49
CA SER A 133 5.71 -18.79 -5.37
C SER A 133 5.82 -18.41 -6.85
N GLY A 134 6.21 -17.18 -7.17
CA GLY A 134 6.34 -16.72 -8.55
C GLY A 134 5.03 -16.59 -9.30
N ASN A 135 3.90 -16.43 -8.60
CA ASN A 135 2.57 -16.38 -9.25
C ASN A 135 2.26 -15.05 -9.95
N GLY A 136 3.06 -14.02 -9.73
CA GLY A 136 2.87 -12.70 -10.36
C GLY A 136 1.78 -11.83 -9.77
N TYR A 137 1.10 -12.27 -8.73
CA TYR A 137 0.06 -11.48 -8.07
C TYR A 137 0.68 -10.30 -7.33
N LYS A 138 0.00 -9.14 -7.39
CA LYS A 138 0.52 -7.87 -6.84
C LYS A 138 -0.39 -7.27 -5.76
N ALA A 139 -1.56 -7.83 -5.53
CA ALA A 139 -2.53 -7.25 -4.59
C ALA A 139 -2.94 -8.27 -3.53
N ALA A 140 -3.16 -7.76 -2.31
CA ALA A 140 -3.76 -8.51 -1.21
C ALA A 140 -4.97 -7.72 -0.71
N LEU A 141 -6.09 -8.40 -0.54
CA LEU A 141 -7.37 -7.79 -0.24
C LEU A 141 -8.08 -8.57 0.87
N HIS A 142 -8.58 -7.85 1.86
CA HIS A 142 -9.43 -8.41 2.92
C HIS A 142 -10.78 -7.69 2.90
N THR A 143 -11.86 -8.46 2.83
CA THR A 143 -13.22 -7.93 2.79
C THR A 143 -14.10 -8.65 3.81
N HIS A 144 -15.29 -8.08 4.07
CA HIS A 144 -16.31 -8.64 4.95
C HIS A 144 -17.60 -8.89 4.13
N PRO A 145 -17.65 -9.98 3.36
CA PRO A 145 -18.84 -10.29 2.54
C PRO A 145 -20.10 -10.51 3.38
#